data_b9d96020d4d23bf9dea7f06294278865
#
_entry.id   b9d96020d4d23bf9dea7f06294278865
#
_cell.length_a   1.000
_cell.length_b   1.000
_cell.length_c   1.000
_cell.angle_alpha   90.00
_cell.angle_beta   90.00
_cell.angle_gamma   90.00
#
_symmetry.space_group_name_H-M   'P 1'
#
loop_
_entity.id
_entity.type
_entity.pdbx_description
1 polymer ?
#
loop_
_entity_poly.entity_id
_entity_poly.type
_entity_poly.pdbx_seq_one_letter_code
_entity_poly.pdbx_strand_id
1 'polypeptide(L)'
;DYDPARLEEKVVKSMESYGAHILAALERHLPLLAIVASVAPMIGFLGTVQGMIVAFSDIVEMDKTGGGNIIQAAAAGIQVALLTTCFGLIVGIPAYIAFNYFSSVINSFVLEVEESAAELMEAVTLQLTLRESVWPSDSNPPNTR
;
A
#
# COMPACT_ATOMS: atom_id res chain seq x y z
N ASP A 1 3.29 41.05 -16.91
CA ASP A 1 3.27 40.02 -17.94
C ASP A 1 2.30 38.90 -17.48
N TYR A 2 1.03 39.07 -17.77
CA TYR A 2 -0.02 38.10 -17.46
C TYR A 2 -0.10 37.14 -18.64
N ASP A 3 0.62 36.01 -18.54
CA ASP A 3 0.57 34.92 -19.50
C ASP A 3 -0.41 33.86 -18.97
N PRO A 4 -1.65 33.76 -19.49
CA PRO A 4 -2.66 32.84 -19.01
C PRO A 4 -2.19 31.37 -19.08
N ALA A 5 -1.40 31.00 -20.08
CA ALA A 5 -0.86 29.66 -20.23
C ALA A 5 0.09 29.27 -19.07
N ARG A 6 0.86 30.23 -18.55
CA ARG A 6 1.74 30.02 -17.40
C ARG A 6 0.97 29.87 -16.08
N LEU A 7 -0.21 30.48 -15.97
CA LEU A 7 -1.06 30.33 -14.80
C LEU A 7 -1.73 28.95 -14.79
N GLU A 8 -2.21 28.48 -15.93
CA GLU A 8 -2.75 27.12 -16.09
C GLU A 8 -1.71 26.08 -15.70
N GLU A 9 -0.50 26.15 -16.26
CA GLU A 9 0.59 25.22 -15.93
C GLU A 9 0.93 25.24 -14.43
N LYS A 10 0.93 26.41 -13.80
CA LYS A 10 1.21 26.55 -12.37
C LYS A 10 0.11 25.97 -11.48
N VAL A 11 -1.16 26.15 -11.86
CA VAL A 11 -2.30 25.61 -11.13
C VAL A 11 -2.32 24.09 -11.23
N VAL A 12 -2.15 23.54 -12.44
CA VAL A 12 -2.05 22.09 -12.69
C VAL A 12 -0.95 21.46 -11.85
N LYS A 13 0.25 22.03 -11.93
CA LYS A 13 1.41 21.53 -11.20
C LYS A 13 1.25 21.63 -9.68
N SER A 14 0.56 22.66 -9.20
CA SER A 14 0.26 22.78 -7.77
C SER A 14 -0.75 21.73 -7.32
N MET A 15 -1.80 21.48 -8.09
CA MET A 15 -2.81 20.45 -7.78
C MET A 15 -2.20 19.05 -7.80
N GLU A 16 -1.39 18.73 -8.80
CA GLU A 16 -0.67 17.47 -8.92
C GLU A 16 0.27 17.24 -7.72
N SER A 17 1.00 18.28 -7.32
CA SER A 17 1.89 18.25 -6.15
C SER A 17 1.13 18.03 -4.84
N TYR A 18 0.00 18.71 -4.64
CA TYR A 18 -0.86 18.52 -3.46
C TYR A 18 -1.50 17.13 -3.43
N GLY A 19 -1.99 16.64 -4.57
CA GLY A 19 -2.53 15.29 -4.70
C GLY A 19 -1.50 14.23 -4.32
N ALA A 20 -0.28 14.34 -4.83
CA ALA A 20 0.82 13.42 -4.51
C ALA A 20 1.19 13.44 -3.02
N HIS A 21 1.15 14.60 -2.35
CA HIS A 21 1.41 14.70 -0.91
C HIS A 21 0.34 14.03 -0.06
N ILE A 22 -0.93 14.20 -0.41
CA ILE A 22 -2.05 13.56 0.29
C ILE A 22 -1.97 12.05 0.12
N LEU A 23 -1.70 11.58 -1.09
CA LEU A 23 -1.55 10.16 -1.42
C LEU A 23 -0.40 9.53 -0.61
N ALA A 24 0.77 10.15 -0.60
CA ALA A 24 1.92 9.69 0.16
C ALA A 24 1.64 9.62 1.69
N ALA A 25 0.83 10.53 2.22
CA ALA A 25 0.42 10.50 3.62
C ALA A 25 -0.55 9.35 3.94
N LEU A 26 -1.48 9.05 3.03
CA LEU A 26 -2.43 7.95 3.15
C LEU A 26 -1.76 6.59 3.05
N GLU A 27 -0.82 6.44 2.13
CA GLU A 27 -0.11 5.18 1.87
C GLU A 27 0.99 4.88 2.91
N ARG A 28 1.37 5.84 3.73
CA ARG A 28 2.54 5.76 4.61
C ARG A 28 2.60 4.50 5.50
N HIS A 29 1.46 3.99 5.95
CA HIS A 29 1.39 2.84 6.87
C HIS A 29 0.98 1.54 6.19
N LEU A 30 0.53 1.58 4.93
CA LEU A 30 0.17 0.39 4.18
C LEU A 30 1.33 -0.60 3.98
N PRO A 31 2.56 -0.16 3.66
CA PRO A 31 3.68 -1.09 3.48
C PRO A 31 4.00 -1.92 4.72
N LEU A 32 3.84 -1.35 5.93
CA LEU A 32 4.03 -2.10 7.17
C LEU A 32 3.02 -3.25 7.31
N LEU A 33 1.76 -2.98 6.98
CA LEU A 33 0.71 -3.98 7.02
C LEU A 33 0.94 -5.09 5.99
N ALA A 34 1.40 -4.73 4.79
CA ALA A 34 1.80 -5.69 3.75
C ALA A 34 2.96 -6.59 4.21
N ILE A 35 3.96 -6.03 4.89
CA ILE A 35 5.09 -6.79 5.44
C ILE A 35 4.58 -7.77 6.50
N VAL A 36 3.76 -7.36 7.44
CA VAL A 36 3.20 -8.25 8.46
C VAL A 36 2.38 -9.36 7.81
N ALA A 37 1.54 -9.04 6.84
CA ALA A 37 0.71 -10.00 6.13
C ALA A 37 1.53 -11.09 5.42
N SER A 38 2.68 -10.72 4.85
CA SER A 38 3.55 -11.66 4.13
C SER A 38 4.54 -12.39 5.04
N VAL A 39 5.11 -11.72 6.02
CA VAL A 39 6.18 -12.25 6.87
C VAL A 39 5.63 -13.15 7.99
N ALA A 40 4.44 -12.85 8.55
CA ALA A 40 3.90 -13.64 9.65
C ALA A 40 3.69 -15.14 9.30
N PRO A 41 3.11 -15.52 8.14
CA PRO A 41 3.03 -16.92 7.73
C PRO A 41 4.41 -17.55 7.50
N MET A 42 5.38 -16.78 6.99
CA MET A 42 6.74 -17.29 6.77
C MET A 42 7.45 -17.62 8.07
N ILE A 43 7.27 -16.79 9.12
CA ILE A 43 7.76 -17.08 10.47
C ILE A 43 7.08 -18.32 11.04
N GLY A 44 5.77 -18.48 10.82
CA GLY A 44 5.06 -19.71 11.19
C GLY A 44 5.62 -20.95 10.51
N PHE A 45 5.92 -20.86 9.22
CA PHE A 45 6.57 -21.95 8.48
C PHE A 45 7.99 -22.25 8.99
N LEU A 46 8.78 -21.22 9.30
CA LEU A 46 10.11 -21.40 9.93
C LEU A 46 10.00 -22.18 11.25
N GLY A 47 8.95 -21.92 12.02
CA GLY A 47 8.66 -22.67 13.25
C GLY A 47 8.40 -24.16 13.02
N THR A 48 7.77 -24.54 11.88
CA THR A 48 7.60 -25.97 11.55
C THR A 48 8.93 -26.65 11.24
N VAL A 49 9.79 -25.99 10.49
CA VAL A 49 11.13 -26.53 10.18
C VAL A 49 11.92 -26.73 11.46
N GLN A 50 11.94 -25.76 12.35
CA GLN A 50 12.63 -25.84 13.63
C GLN A 50 12.04 -26.93 14.54
N GLY A 51 10.70 -27.02 14.64
CA GLY A 51 10.03 -28.05 15.43
C GLY A 51 10.33 -29.48 14.93
N MET A 52 10.41 -29.68 13.62
CA MET A 52 10.78 -30.97 13.04
C MET A 52 12.25 -31.32 13.30
N ILE A 53 13.16 -30.34 13.23
CA ILE A 53 14.58 -30.56 13.55
C ILE A 53 14.72 -31.06 15.02
N VAL A 54 14.03 -30.41 15.95
CA VAL A 54 14.03 -30.81 17.36
C VAL A 54 13.43 -32.21 17.53
N ALA A 55 12.28 -32.49 16.89
CA ALA A 55 11.65 -33.81 16.97
C ALA A 55 12.59 -34.93 16.51
N PHE A 56 13.29 -34.74 15.38
CA PHE A 56 14.26 -35.75 14.91
C PHE A 56 15.47 -35.85 15.81
N SER A 57 15.95 -34.76 16.38
CA SER A 57 17.07 -34.77 17.36
C SER A 57 16.73 -35.60 18.59
N ASP A 58 15.52 -35.40 19.14
CA ASP A 58 15.04 -36.14 20.31
C ASP A 58 14.88 -37.65 20.05
N ILE A 59 14.39 -38.00 18.84
CA ILE A 59 14.29 -39.41 18.41
C ILE A 59 15.66 -40.07 18.35
N VAL A 60 16.67 -39.40 17.76
CA VAL A 60 18.04 -39.93 17.64
C VAL A 60 18.68 -40.09 19.02
N GLU A 61 18.45 -39.18 19.93
CA GLU A 61 18.97 -39.26 21.30
C GLU A 61 18.34 -40.40 22.10
N MET A 62 17.03 -40.60 22.00
CA MET A 62 16.29 -41.71 22.62
C MET A 62 16.73 -43.08 22.07
N ASP A 63 16.98 -43.19 20.78
CA ASP A 63 17.47 -44.43 20.16
C ASP A 63 18.84 -44.82 20.73
N LYS A 64 19.72 -43.85 20.96
CA LYS A 64 21.05 -44.09 21.55
C LYS A 64 21.02 -44.51 23.03
N THR A 65 20.05 -44.00 23.79
CA THR A 65 19.90 -44.30 25.21
C THR A 65 19.10 -45.54 25.50
N GLY A 66 18.47 -46.14 24.50
CA GLY A 66 17.70 -47.41 24.63
C GLY A 66 16.45 -47.30 25.50
N GLY A 67 16.02 -46.11 25.88
CA GLY A 67 14.90 -45.90 26.78
C GLY A 67 14.05 -44.72 26.37
N GLY A 68 12.83 -44.97 25.99
CA GLY A 68 11.84 -43.93 25.75
C GLY A 68 10.82 -44.27 24.68
N ASN A 69 9.73 -43.53 24.67
CA ASN A 69 8.70 -43.68 23.64
C ASN A 69 8.98 -42.75 22.46
N ILE A 70 9.66 -43.24 21.43
CA ILE A 70 10.02 -42.52 20.21
C ILE A 70 8.78 -41.84 19.60
N ILE A 71 7.62 -42.46 19.67
CA ILE A 71 6.35 -41.92 19.16
C ILE A 71 5.97 -40.64 19.93
N GLN A 72 6.15 -40.65 21.26
CA GLN A 72 5.81 -39.49 22.09
C GLN A 72 6.73 -38.32 21.85
N ALA A 73 8.03 -38.54 21.67
CA ALA A 73 9.01 -37.49 21.34
C ALA A 73 8.71 -36.88 19.96
N ALA A 74 8.47 -37.71 18.96
CA ALA A 74 8.06 -37.25 17.63
C ALA A 74 6.78 -36.43 17.67
N ALA A 75 5.77 -36.91 18.40
CA ALA A 75 4.47 -36.24 18.53
C ALA A 75 4.59 -34.85 19.18
N ALA A 76 5.45 -34.70 20.21
CA ALA A 76 5.67 -33.41 20.87
C ALA A 76 6.30 -32.38 19.92
N GLY A 77 7.33 -32.74 19.16
CA GLY A 77 7.96 -31.85 18.19
C GLY A 77 7.03 -31.45 17.04
N ILE A 78 6.24 -32.40 16.52
CA ILE A 78 5.24 -32.13 15.48
C ILE A 78 4.14 -31.21 16.01
N GLN A 79 3.67 -31.40 17.24
CA GLN A 79 2.67 -30.54 17.86
C GLN A 79 3.15 -29.08 17.93
N VAL A 80 4.37 -28.84 18.37
CA VAL A 80 4.97 -27.50 18.43
C VAL A 80 5.09 -26.90 17.03
N ALA A 81 5.54 -27.69 16.06
CA ALA A 81 5.63 -27.27 14.66
C ALA A 81 4.28 -26.79 14.10
N LEU A 82 3.22 -27.57 14.26
CA LEU A 82 1.88 -27.23 13.78
C LEU A 82 1.32 -25.99 14.50
N LEU A 83 1.57 -25.85 15.80
CA LEU A 83 1.10 -24.73 16.60
C LEU A 83 1.73 -23.41 16.15
N THR A 84 3.02 -23.39 15.83
CA THR A 84 3.70 -22.19 15.35
C THR A 84 3.17 -21.72 13.99
N THR A 85 2.86 -22.64 13.07
CA THR A 85 2.21 -22.28 11.81
C THR A 85 0.81 -21.72 12.03
N CYS A 86 0.05 -22.30 12.93
CA CYS A 86 -1.28 -21.82 13.28
C CYS A 86 -1.23 -20.36 13.78
N PHE A 87 -0.32 -20.01 14.67
CA PHE A 87 -0.14 -18.64 15.12
C PHE A 87 0.32 -17.70 14.00
N GLY A 88 1.23 -18.13 13.13
CA GLY A 88 1.65 -17.36 11.96
C GLY A 88 0.47 -17.00 11.05
N LEU A 89 -0.44 -17.95 10.82
CA LEU A 89 -1.64 -17.73 9.99
C LEU A 89 -2.70 -16.88 10.71
N ILE A 90 -2.90 -17.06 12.03
CA ILE A 90 -3.83 -16.23 12.82
C ILE A 90 -3.48 -14.74 12.73
N VAL A 91 -2.20 -14.41 12.64
CA VAL A 91 -1.75 -13.02 12.48
C VAL A 91 -1.75 -12.61 11.00
N GLY A 92 -1.27 -13.46 10.11
CA GLY A 92 -1.09 -13.15 8.70
C GLY A 92 -2.41 -12.94 7.95
N ILE A 93 -3.42 -13.78 8.21
CA ILE A 93 -4.70 -13.70 7.48
C ILE A 93 -5.44 -12.39 7.75
N PRO A 94 -5.68 -11.95 9.01
CA PRO A 94 -6.32 -10.67 9.27
C PRO A 94 -5.51 -9.47 8.74
N ALA A 95 -4.18 -9.52 8.85
CA ALA A 95 -3.32 -8.48 8.31
C ALA A 95 -3.44 -8.37 6.78
N TYR A 96 -3.52 -9.50 6.08
CA TYR A 96 -3.71 -9.55 4.63
C TYR A 96 -5.07 -8.99 4.20
N ILE A 97 -6.14 -9.37 4.92
CA ILE A 97 -7.50 -8.86 4.65
C ILE A 97 -7.54 -7.34 4.87
N ALA A 98 -6.98 -6.85 5.99
CA ALA A 98 -6.92 -5.43 6.31
C ALA A 98 -6.11 -4.65 5.27
N PHE A 99 -4.96 -5.17 4.85
CA PHE A 99 -4.15 -4.56 3.80
C PHE A 99 -4.92 -4.38 2.50
N ASN A 100 -5.58 -5.44 2.00
CA ASN A 100 -6.36 -5.36 0.77
C ASN A 100 -7.54 -4.40 0.88
N TYR A 101 -8.23 -4.39 2.02
CA TYR A 101 -9.33 -3.48 2.27
C TYR A 101 -8.88 -2.03 2.25
N PHE A 102 -7.86 -1.66 3.02
CA PHE A 102 -7.35 -0.29 3.06
C PHE A 102 -6.75 0.14 1.71
N SER A 103 -6.04 -0.74 1.02
CA SER A 103 -5.53 -0.47 -0.32
C SER A 103 -6.65 -0.16 -1.31
N SER A 104 -7.74 -0.91 -1.28
CA SER A 104 -8.91 -0.66 -2.12
C SER A 104 -9.58 0.68 -1.82
N VAL A 105 -9.74 1.01 -0.53
CA VAL A 105 -10.33 2.29 -0.10
C VAL A 105 -9.46 3.46 -0.55
N ILE A 106 -8.15 3.38 -0.38
CA ILE A 106 -7.23 4.44 -0.81
C ILE A 106 -7.27 4.63 -2.33
N ASN A 107 -7.27 3.55 -3.10
CA ASN A 107 -7.37 3.63 -4.56
C ASN A 107 -8.69 4.29 -5.01
N SER A 108 -9.81 4.04 -4.32
CA SER A 108 -11.07 4.71 -4.63
C SER A 108 -11.00 6.22 -4.35
N PHE A 109 -10.40 6.63 -3.24
CA PHE A 109 -10.19 8.05 -2.93
C PHE A 109 -9.27 8.74 -3.95
N VAL A 110 -8.24 8.07 -4.42
CA VAL A 110 -7.35 8.60 -5.46
C VAL A 110 -8.11 8.90 -6.73
N LEU A 111 -8.94 7.96 -7.18
CA LEU A 111 -9.76 8.13 -8.39
C LEU A 111 -10.77 9.30 -8.24
N GLU A 112 -11.43 9.44 -7.08
CA GLU A 112 -12.34 10.57 -6.82
C GLU A 112 -11.62 11.92 -6.84
N VAL A 113 -10.41 11.98 -6.30
CA VAL A 113 -9.58 13.21 -6.31
C VAL A 113 -9.11 13.53 -7.73
N GLU A 114 -8.69 12.55 -8.51
CA GLU A 114 -8.29 12.73 -9.91
C GLU A 114 -9.46 13.20 -10.78
N GLU A 115 -10.64 12.61 -10.61
CA GLU A 115 -11.86 13.01 -11.33
C GLU A 115 -12.26 14.44 -10.99
N SER A 116 -12.27 14.80 -9.70
CA SER A 116 -12.57 16.17 -9.25
C SER A 116 -11.54 17.20 -9.77
N ALA A 117 -10.27 16.83 -9.84
CA ALA A 117 -9.22 17.66 -10.37
C ALA A 117 -9.39 17.89 -11.88
N ALA A 118 -9.79 16.86 -12.62
CA ALA A 118 -10.07 16.96 -14.06
C ALA A 118 -11.27 17.86 -14.34
N GLU A 119 -12.36 17.75 -13.58
CA GLU A 119 -13.54 18.63 -13.71
C GLU A 119 -13.21 20.10 -13.43
N LEU A 120 -12.40 20.36 -12.38
CA LEU A 120 -11.93 21.72 -12.07
C LEU A 120 -11.07 22.29 -13.20
N MET A 121 -10.22 21.50 -13.81
CA MET A 121 -9.39 21.89 -14.93
C MET A 121 -10.22 22.26 -16.15
N GLU A 122 -11.22 21.45 -16.48
CA GLU A 122 -12.16 21.73 -17.59
C GLU A 122 -12.92 23.03 -17.35
N ALA A 123 -13.43 23.25 -16.13
CA ALA A 123 -14.13 24.48 -15.76
C ALA A 123 -13.24 25.73 -15.86
N VAL A 124 -11.97 25.64 -15.41
CA VAL A 124 -11.02 26.75 -15.51
C VAL A 124 -10.66 27.05 -16.96
N THR A 125 -10.39 26.03 -17.76
CA THR A 125 -10.09 26.18 -19.19
C THR A 125 -11.26 26.81 -19.94
N LEU A 126 -12.49 26.38 -19.66
CA LEU A 126 -13.70 26.97 -20.25
C LEU A 126 -13.84 28.44 -19.86
N GLN A 127 -13.59 28.79 -18.60
CA GLN A 127 -13.70 30.16 -18.10
C GLN A 127 -12.63 31.09 -18.75
N LEU A 128 -11.44 30.58 -18.99
CA LEU A 128 -10.38 31.32 -19.67
C LEU A 128 -10.68 31.54 -21.14
N THR A 129 -11.18 30.53 -21.85
CA THR A 129 -11.58 30.65 -23.27
C THR A 129 -12.76 31.60 -23.46
N LEU A 130 -13.74 31.59 -22.56
CA LEU A 130 -14.86 32.54 -22.58
C LEU A 130 -14.38 33.97 -22.32
N ARG A 131 -13.43 34.17 -21.39
CA ARG A 131 -12.86 35.49 -21.10
C ARG A 131 -12.07 36.02 -22.29
N GLU A 132 -11.34 35.20 -22.99
CA GLU A 132 -10.58 35.58 -24.18
C GLU A 132 -11.49 35.93 -25.36
N SER A 133 -12.62 35.25 -25.50
CA SER A 133 -13.64 35.53 -26.50
C SER A 133 -14.41 36.85 -26.24
N VAL A 134 -14.59 37.22 -24.96
CA VAL A 134 -15.31 38.45 -24.56
C VAL A 134 -14.38 39.68 -24.54
N TRP A 135 -13.10 39.51 -24.29
CA TRP A 135 -12.11 40.59 -24.26
C TRP A 135 -10.85 40.19 -25.02
N PRO A 136 -10.84 40.33 -26.38
CA PRO A 136 -9.67 40.10 -27.19
C PRO A 136 -8.53 41.08 -26.74
N SER A 137 -7.35 40.56 -26.45
CA SER A 137 -6.18 41.33 -26.01
C SER A 137 -5.64 42.27 -27.06
N ASP A 138 -6.25 42.34 -28.24
CA ASP A 138 -5.83 43.12 -29.42
C ASP A 138 -6.48 44.50 -29.51
N SER A 139 -7.11 44.99 -28.42
CA SER A 139 -7.48 46.42 -28.37
C SER A 139 -6.28 47.30 -28.02
N ASN A 140 -5.28 47.26 -28.86
CA ASN A 140 -4.27 48.32 -28.91
C ASN A 140 -4.93 49.59 -29.46
N PRO A 141 -5.05 50.71 -28.71
CA PRO A 141 -5.64 51.90 -29.24
C PRO A 141 -4.82 52.38 -30.45
N PRO A 142 -5.47 52.84 -31.56
CA PRO A 142 -4.75 53.33 -32.74
C PRO A 142 -3.84 54.46 -32.30
N ASN A 143 -2.57 54.30 -32.61
CA ASN A 143 -1.51 55.30 -32.38
C ASN A 143 -1.87 56.56 -33.17
N THR A 144 -2.59 57.50 -32.56
CA THR A 144 -2.81 58.82 -33.13
C THR A 144 -1.55 59.65 -32.95
N ARG A 145 -0.85 59.81 -34.07
CA ARG A 145 0.15 60.86 -34.26
C ARG A 145 -0.51 62.22 -34.35
#